data_00e4c571f2d0ed72638f4c78dedfcb6a
#
_entry.id   00e4c571f2d0ed72638f4c78dedfcb6a
#
_cell.length_a   1.000
_cell.length_b   1.000
_cell.length_c   1.000
_cell.angle_alpha   90.00
_cell.angle_beta   90.00
_cell.angle_gamma   90.00
#
_symmetry.space_group_name_H-M   'P 1'
#
loop_
_entity.id
_entity.type
_entity.pdbx_description
1 polymer ?
#
loop_
_entity_poly.entity_id
_entity_poly.type
_entity_poly.pdbx_seq_one_letter_code
_entity_poly.pdbx_strand_id
1 'polypeptide(L)'
;MQFPFEQFPALSAIGICRHVFTQRIPSIDVSNDRAEVLKRLDSAHRGIRNAIDVGDWPLITAQQVHGNKIAVVDTPLKTDKEFPGCDGIITNQRGIALGVYVADCCAVYLVDLKTPAVGLVHSGRKGTELGVVTNAINQMMDRFGSNPAEMIVQLSPCIRPLHYEIDFAAKIIEQCRDQGVREIHDSGVCTACDLEHYYSYRAEKGRTGRMLALLGLK
;
A
#
# COMPACT_ATOMS: atom_id res chain seq x y z
N MET A 1 4.44 24.05 -2.65
CA MET A 1 4.25 23.56 -1.27
C MET A 1 4.66 22.09 -1.27
N GLN A 2 5.58 21.67 -0.40
CA GLN A 2 6.04 20.29 -0.34
C GLN A 2 5.14 19.55 0.67
N PHE A 3 4.41 18.54 0.20
CA PHE A 3 3.57 17.72 1.07
C PHE A 3 4.40 16.61 1.75
N PRO A 4 4.08 16.24 2.99
CA PRO A 4 4.87 15.26 3.73
C PRO A 4 4.62 13.83 3.21
N PHE A 5 5.73 13.10 2.99
CA PHE A 5 5.74 11.70 2.64
C PHE A 5 7.07 11.05 3.04
N GLU A 6 7.09 9.74 3.04
CA GLU A 6 8.29 8.93 3.27
C GLU A 6 8.51 7.91 2.15
N GLN A 7 9.76 7.51 1.98
CA GLN A 7 10.19 6.44 1.10
C GLN A 7 10.97 5.41 1.90
N PHE A 8 10.79 4.14 1.58
CA PHE A 8 11.45 3.05 2.31
C PHE A 8 12.83 2.78 1.72
N PRO A 9 13.90 2.79 2.54
CA PRO A 9 15.28 2.60 2.05
C PRO A 9 15.47 1.34 1.21
N ALA A 10 14.87 0.20 1.63
CA ALA A 10 14.95 -1.06 0.90
C ALA A 10 14.40 -0.95 -0.54
N LEU A 11 13.26 -0.30 -0.72
CA LEU A 11 12.66 -0.10 -2.03
C LEU A 11 13.37 0.99 -2.85
N SER A 12 13.94 2.01 -2.19
CA SER A 12 14.71 3.06 -2.87
C SER A 12 16.02 2.51 -3.47
N ALA A 13 16.64 1.55 -2.80
CA ALA A 13 17.91 0.96 -3.21
C ALA A 13 17.83 0.15 -4.51
N ILE A 14 16.67 -0.44 -4.83
CA ILE A 14 16.53 -1.35 -5.98
C ILE A 14 16.34 -0.64 -7.34
N GLY A 15 15.97 0.61 -7.34
CA GLY A 15 15.94 1.46 -8.54
C GLY A 15 14.91 1.13 -9.63
N ILE A 16 14.26 -0.03 -9.61
CA ILE A 16 13.30 -0.48 -10.66
C ILE A 16 11.87 0.03 -10.45
N CYS A 17 11.56 0.53 -9.27
CA CYS A 17 10.23 1.04 -8.95
C CYS A 17 10.24 2.49 -8.46
N ARG A 18 9.09 3.11 -8.48
CA ARG A 18 8.74 4.31 -7.73
C ARG A 18 7.81 3.90 -6.59
N HIS A 19 8.02 4.44 -5.41
CA HIS A 19 7.15 4.18 -4.27
C HIS A 19 7.10 5.37 -3.34
N VAL A 20 6.04 5.48 -2.58
CA VAL A 20 5.88 6.46 -1.52
C VAL A 20 4.81 6.02 -0.54
N PHE A 21 4.92 6.46 0.70
CA PHE A 21 3.86 6.42 1.69
C PHE A 21 3.61 7.85 2.17
N THR A 22 2.41 8.40 1.92
CA THR A 22 2.10 9.76 2.33
C THR A 22 1.90 9.83 3.84
N GLN A 23 2.27 10.94 4.43
CA GLN A 23 1.97 11.22 5.83
C GLN A 23 0.70 12.07 5.96
N ARG A 24 0.33 12.43 7.17
CA ARG A 24 -0.78 13.34 7.46
C ARG A 24 -0.55 14.68 6.77
N ILE A 25 -1.52 15.16 6.02
CA ILE A 25 -1.48 16.44 5.34
C ILE A 25 -2.01 17.52 6.30
N PRO A 26 -1.20 18.47 6.73
CA PRO A 26 -1.62 19.55 7.60
C PRO A 26 -2.75 20.38 6.98
N SER A 27 -3.60 20.95 7.83
CA SER A 27 -4.65 21.92 7.46
C SER A 27 -5.78 21.37 6.56
N ILE A 28 -5.88 20.06 6.37
CA ILE A 28 -7.03 19.45 5.70
C ILE A 28 -8.02 18.95 6.76
N ASP A 29 -9.25 19.43 6.69
CA ASP A 29 -10.33 18.91 7.53
C ASP A 29 -10.73 17.51 7.09
N VAL A 30 -10.53 16.56 8.01
CA VAL A 30 -10.79 15.12 7.80
C VAL A 30 -11.98 14.62 8.63
N SER A 31 -12.78 15.53 9.19
CA SER A 31 -13.91 15.21 10.07
C SER A 31 -15.18 14.80 9.32
N ASN A 32 -15.05 14.16 8.17
CA ASN A 32 -16.16 13.78 7.31
C ASN A 32 -16.10 12.28 6.92
N ASP A 33 -17.02 11.83 6.07
CA ASP A 33 -16.98 10.49 5.51
C ASP A 33 -15.73 10.27 4.61
N ARG A 34 -15.41 8.99 4.34
CA ARG A 34 -14.21 8.62 3.58
C ARG A 34 -14.14 9.26 2.20
N ALA A 35 -15.27 9.33 1.48
CA ALA A 35 -15.28 9.80 0.09
C ALA A 35 -14.99 11.30 0.02
N GLU A 36 -15.62 12.09 0.89
CA GLU A 36 -15.39 13.53 0.98
C GLU A 36 -13.95 13.84 1.43
N VAL A 37 -13.43 13.10 2.41
CA VAL A 37 -12.05 13.26 2.88
C VAL A 37 -11.04 12.95 1.78
N LEU A 38 -11.22 11.86 1.02
CA LEU A 38 -10.33 11.54 -0.10
C LEU A 38 -10.36 12.62 -1.18
N LYS A 39 -11.53 13.20 -1.46
CA LYS A 39 -11.65 14.33 -2.39
C LYS A 39 -10.87 15.56 -1.92
N ARG A 40 -10.90 15.87 -0.62
CA ARG A 40 -10.11 16.98 -0.04
C ARG A 40 -8.60 16.72 -0.09
N LEU A 41 -8.18 15.46 0.07
CA LEU A 41 -6.78 15.05 0.01
C LEU A 41 -6.24 14.93 -1.42
N ASP A 42 -7.09 14.89 -2.45
CA ASP A 42 -6.72 14.60 -3.84
C ASP A 42 -5.62 15.53 -4.37
N SER A 43 -5.73 16.84 -4.15
CA SER A 43 -4.73 17.81 -4.60
C SER A 43 -3.34 17.56 -3.99
N ALA A 44 -3.28 17.21 -2.70
CA ALA A 44 -2.04 16.88 -2.02
C ALA A 44 -1.46 15.55 -2.55
N HIS A 45 -2.29 14.53 -2.71
CA HIS A 45 -1.88 13.24 -3.27
C HIS A 45 -1.33 13.38 -4.71
N ARG A 46 -1.96 14.22 -5.55
CA ARG A 46 -1.44 14.54 -6.89
C ARG A 46 -0.09 15.26 -6.82
N GLY A 47 0.06 16.22 -5.91
CA GLY A 47 1.33 16.91 -5.69
C GLY A 47 2.46 15.96 -5.30
N ILE A 48 2.17 14.96 -4.45
CA ILE A 48 3.13 13.93 -4.07
C ILE A 48 3.45 13.00 -5.26
N ARG A 49 2.46 12.60 -6.06
CA ARG A 49 2.69 11.82 -7.29
C ARG A 49 3.65 12.54 -8.25
N ASN A 50 3.48 13.85 -8.42
CA ASN A 50 4.39 14.67 -9.23
C ASN A 50 5.81 14.71 -8.64
N ALA A 51 5.93 14.79 -7.31
CA ALA A 51 7.22 14.85 -6.63
C ALA A 51 8.06 13.57 -6.76
N ILE A 52 7.42 12.43 -7.07
CA ILE A 52 8.09 11.13 -7.29
C ILE A 52 8.07 10.69 -8.77
N ASP A 53 7.81 11.61 -9.69
CA ASP A 53 7.79 11.40 -11.15
C ASP A 53 6.77 10.33 -11.63
N VAL A 54 5.60 10.27 -11.01
CA VAL A 54 4.47 9.40 -11.42
C VAL A 54 3.17 10.19 -11.62
N GLY A 55 3.25 11.51 -11.74
CA GLY A 55 2.08 12.38 -11.90
C GLY A 55 1.23 12.03 -13.11
N ASP A 56 1.88 11.71 -14.23
CA ASP A 56 1.23 11.38 -15.51
C ASP A 56 0.88 9.89 -15.64
N TRP A 57 1.27 9.05 -14.67
CA TRP A 57 0.91 7.63 -14.72
C TRP A 57 -0.54 7.43 -14.29
N PRO A 58 -1.31 6.56 -14.97
CA PRO A 58 -2.62 6.17 -14.48
C PRO A 58 -2.56 5.63 -13.04
N LEU A 59 -3.46 6.12 -12.20
CA LEU A 59 -3.60 5.62 -10.82
C LEU A 59 -4.58 4.46 -10.78
N ILE A 60 -4.08 3.30 -10.38
CA ILE A 60 -4.86 2.07 -10.28
C ILE A 60 -5.08 1.74 -8.81
N THR A 61 -6.34 1.72 -8.39
CA THR A 61 -6.72 1.50 -6.99
C THR A 61 -7.61 0.29 -6.83
N ALA A 62 -7.68 -0.23 -5.61
CA ALA A 62 -8.66 -1.21 -5.18
C ALA A 62 -9.73 -0.54 -4.31
N GLN A 63 -10.97 -1.01 -4.37
CA GLN A 63 -12.08 -0.50 -3.56
C GLN A 63 -11.84 -0.63 -2.05
N GLN A 64 -11.07 -1.69 -1.65
CA GLN A 64 -10.71 -1.99 -0.26
C GLN A 64 -11.91 -2.33 0.62
N VAL A 65 -12.34 -3.57 0.52
CA VAL A 65 -13.49 -4.12 1.26
C VAL A 65 -13.09 -4.98 2.46
N HIS A 66 -11.79 -4.99 2.82
CA HIS A 66 -11.17 -5.85 3.84
C HIS A 66 -11.35 -7.35 3.53
N GLY A 67 -11.33 -7.70 2.25
CA GLY A 67 -11.35 -9.06 1.73
C GLY A 67 -9.95 -9.60 1.42
N ASN A 68 -9.89 -10.57 0.50
CA ASN A 68 -8.61 -11.13 0.03
C ASN A 68 -8.49 -11.19 -1.50
N LYS A 69 -9.39 -10.53 -2.24
CA LYS A 69 -9.32 -10.51 -3.70
C LYS A 69 -8.26 -9.53 -4.17
N ILE A 70 -7.50 -9.97 -5.17
CA ILE A 70 -6.43 -9.20 -5.81
C ILE A 70 -6.81 -8.94 -7.27
N ALA A 71 -6.69 -7.70 -7.71
CA ALA A 71 -6.82 -7.33 -9.11
C ALA A 71 -5.49 -7.59 -9.84
N VAL A 72 -5.56 -8.20 -11.02
CA VAL A 72 -4.39 -8.41 -11.89
C VAL A 72 -4.46 -7.41 -13.04
N VAL A 73 -3.40 -6.65 -13.23
CA VAL A 73 -3.24 -5.72 -14.36
C VAL A 73 -2.06 -6.20 -15.21
N ASP A 74 -2.37 -6.98 -16.23
CA ASP A 74 -1.41 -7.59 -17.17
C ASP A 74 -1.43 -6.95 -18.55
N THR A 75 -2.23 -5.92 -18.73
CA THR A 75 -2.34 -5.11 -19.96
C THR A 75 -2.21 -3.62 -19.63
N PRO A 76 -1.62 -2.81 -20.54
CA PRO A 76 -1.45 -1.37 -20.29
C PRO A 76 -2.80 -0.67 -20.08
N LEU A 77 -2.88 0.13 -19.02
CA LEU A 77 -3.99 1.04 -18.76
C LEU A 77 -3.54 2.48 -19.05
N LYS A 78 -4.44 3.28 -19.63
CA LYS A 78 -4.15 4.67 -20.02
C LYS A 78 -4.87 5.70 -19.14
N THR A 79 -5.77 5.26 -18.28
CA THR A 79 -6.59 6.11 -17.41
C THR A 79 -6.68 5.53 -16.02
N ASP A 80 -6.94 6.36 -15.05
CA ASP A 80 -7.20 5.95 -13.67
C ASP A 80 -8.33 4.92 -13.62
N LYS A 81 -8.18 3.91 -12.74
CA LYS A 81 -9.16 2.83 -12.60
C LYS A 81 -9.21 2.31 -11.17
N GLU A 82 -10.42 2.14 -10.65
CA GLU A 82 -10.67 1.42 -9.41
C GLU A 82 -11.22 0.01 -9.70
N PHE A 83 -10.66 -1.00 -9.04
CA PHE A 83 -11.14 -2.38 -9.13
C PHE A 83 -12.09 -2.69 -7.97
N PRO A 84 -13.38 -2.99 -8.28
CA PRO A 84 -14.37 -3.27 -7.24
C PRO A 84 -14.09 -4.59 -6.52
N GLY A 85 -14.40 -4.62 -5.21
CA GLY A 85 -14.31 -5.81 -4.37
C GLY A 85 -12.90 -6.36 -4.14
N CYS A 86 -11.85 -5.63 -4.52
CA CYS A 86 -10.45 -6.02 -4.33
C CYS A 86 -9.81 -5.28 -3.17
N ASP A 87 -8.79 -5.91 -2.58
CA ASP A 87 -7.98 -5.34 -1.50
C ASP A 87 -6.48 -5.26 -1.86
N GLY A 88 -6.13 -5.51 -3.09
CA GLY A 88 -4.78 -5.34 -3.61
C GLY A 88 -4.77 -5.41 -5.13
N ILE A 89 -3.66 -4.96 -5.71
CA ILE A 89 -3.41 -4.96 -7.15
C ILE A 89 -2.00 -5.49 -7.38
N ILE A 90 -1.85 -6.33 -8.41
CA ILE A 90 -0.54 -6.78 -8.88
C ILE A 90 -0.40 -6.46 -10.37
N THR A 91 0.83 -6.16 -10.81
CA THR A 91 1.10 -5.83 -12.20
C THR A 91 2.54 -6.11 -12.61
N ASN A 92 2.74 -6.41 -13.90
CA ASN A 92 4.03 -6.37 -14.57
C ASN A 92 4.13 -5.20 -15.57
N GLN A 93 3.14 -4.31 -15.59
CA GLN A 93 3.11 -3.17 -16.51
C GLN A 93 3.90 -2.00 -15.94
N ARG A 94 4.69 -1.36 -16.81
CA ARG A 94 5.44 -0.13 -16.49
C ARG A 94 4.55 1.10 -16.69
N GLY A 95 4.89 2.19 -16.00
CA GLY A 95 4.22 3.47 -16.20
C GLY A 95 2.78 3.53 -15.69
N ILE A 96 2.42 2.68 -14.73
CA ILE A 96 1.18 2.76 -13.95
C ILE A 96 1.50 2.85 -12.46
N ALA A 97 0.72 3.59 -11.71
CA ALA A 97 0.85 3.74 -10.27
C ALA A 97 -0.24 2.95 -9.55
N LEU A 98 0.12 1.93 -8.78
CA LEU A 98 -0.78 1.24 -7.87
C LEU A 98 -1.00 2.10 -6.64
N GLY A 99 -2.24 2.19 -6.16
CA GLY A 99 -2.60 2.99 -5.00
C GLY A 99 -3.47 2.24 -3.98
N VAL A 100 -3.12 2.37 -2.70
CA VAL A 100 -3.89 1.84 -1.57
C VAL A 100 -4.00 2.90 -0.49
N TYR A 101 -5.20 3.12 0.02
CA TYR A 101 -5.50 4.10 1.07
C TYR A 101 -5.60 3.41 2.43
N VAL A 102 -4.84 3.89 3.42
CA VAL A 102 -4.82 3.31 4.76
C VAL A 102 -4.97 4.36 5.87
N ALA A 103 -5.54 3.92 6.98
CA ALA A 103 -5.46 4.52 8.29
C ALA A 103 -5.59 3.35 9.28
N ASP A 104 -4.48 2.95 9.89
CA ASP A 104 -4.25 1.78 10.74
C ASP A 104 -4.00 0.45 10.01
N CYS A 105 -4.69 0.13 8.91
CA CYS A 105 -4.34 -1.04 8.11
C CYS A 105 -2.95 -0.89 7.48
N CYS A 106 -2.28 -2.00 7.20
CA CYS A 106 -0.98 -2.02 6.55
C CYS A 106 -1.14 -1.94 5.02
N ALA A 107 -0.34 -1.11 4.37
CA ALA A 107 -0.05 -1.25 2.95
C ALA A 107 1.19 -2.15 2.81
N VAL A 108 1.06 -3.24 2.08
CA VAL A 108 2.15 -4.19 1.85
C VAL A 108 2.63 -4.05 0.42
N TYR A 109 3.88 -3.65 0.27
CA TYR A 109 4.57 -3.49 -1.02
C TYR A 109 5.28 -4.79 -1.35
N LEU A 110 5.03 -5.33 -2.52
CA LEU A 110 5.64 -6.54 -3.07
C LEU A 110 6.42 -6.15 -4.33
N VAL A 111 7.71 -6.45 -4.40
CA VAL A 111 8.54 -6.16 -5.58
C VAL A 111 9.38 -7.37 -5.92
N ASP A 112 9.17 -7.93 -7.11
CA ASP A 112 10.04 -8.98 -7.64
C ASP A 112 11.22 -8.33 -8.37
N LEU A 113 12.44 -8.74 -8.00
CA LEU A 113 13.67 -8.16 -8.52
C LEU A 113 14.09 -8.73 -9.88
N LYS A 114 13.70 -9.97 -10.18
CA LYS A 114 14.13 -10.68 -11.40
C LYS A 114 13.07 -10.66 -12.49
N THR A 115 11.85 -10.97 -12.12
CA THR A 115 10.71 -10.84 -13.02
C THR A 115 10.03 -9.51 -12.71
N PRO A 116 10.20 -8.46 -13.54
CA PRO A 116 9.67 -7.15 -13.20
C PRO A 116 8.17 -7.20 -12.96
N ALA A 117 7.78 -7.35 -11.71
CA ALA A 117 6.40 -7.35 -11.25
C ALA A 117 6.31 -6.72 -9.86
N VAL A 118 5.21 -6.02 -9.61
CA VAL A 118 4.95 -5.38 -8.32
C VAL A 118 3.53 -5.64 -7.86
N GLY A 119 3.34 -5.61 -6.54
CA GLY A 119 2.03 -5.68 -5.91
C GLY A 119 1.90 -4.68 -4.79
N LEU A 120 0.72 -4.12 -4.62
CA LEU A 120 0.39 -3.26 -3.50
C LEU A 120 -0.92 -3.74 -2.88
N VAL A 121 -0.85 -4.12 -1.59
CA VAL A 121 -1.93 -4.84 -0.91
C VAL A 121 -2.37 -4.09 0.33
N HIS A 122 -3.68 -3.91 0.49
CA HIS A 122 -4.32 -3.44 1.72
C HIS A 122 -4.56 -4.62 2.66
N SER A 123 -3.90 -4.64 3.80
CA SER A 123 -4.02 -5.71 4.77
C SER A 123 -4.28 -5.15 6.18
N GLY A 124 -5.54 -5.18 6.59
CA GLY A 124 -5.94 -5.01 7.98
C GLY A 124 -6.19 -6.38 8.63
N ARG A 125 -6.69 -6.42 9.87
CA ARG A 125 -6.98 -7.66 10.59
C ARG A 125 -7.69 -8.70 9.73
N LYS A 126 -8.88 -8.37 9.20
CA LYS A 126 -9.71 -9.32 8.43
C LYS A 126 -9.02 -9.78 7.14
N GLY A 127 -8.41 -8.85 6.38
CA GLY A 127 -7.67 -9.22 5.18
C GLY A 127 -6.50 -10.15 5.47
N THR A 128 -5.77 -9.90 6.57
CA THR A 128 -4.67 -10.76 7.04
C THR A 128 -5.19 -12.15 7.44
N GLU A 129 -6.28 -12.22 8.21
CA GLU A 129 -6.92 -13.50 8.59
C GLU A 129 -7.37 -14.32 7.36
N LEU A 130 -7.80 -13.63 6.28
CA LEU A 130 -8.19 -14.24 5.01
C LEU A 130 -7.02 -14.52 4.06
N GLY A 131 -5.78 -14.21 4.45
CA GLY A 131 -4.57 -14.47 3.66
C GLY A 131 -4.43 -13.60 2.41
N VAL A 132 -4.80 -12.31 2.48
CA VAL A 132 -4.76 -11.42 1.32
C VAL A 132 -3.36 -11.28 0.72
N VAL A 133 -2.31 -11.22 1.56
CA VAL A 133 -0.91 -11.12 1.11
C VAL A 133 -0.44 -12.44 0.50
N THR A 134 -0.76 -13.57 1.13
CA THR A 134 -0.52 -14.92 0.57
C THR A 134 -1.14 -15.05 -0.82
N ASN A 135 -2.40 -14.60 -0.98
CA ASN A 135 -3.08 -14.64 -2.26
C ASN A 135 -2.38 -13.75 -3.32
N ALA A 136 -1.90 -12.57 -2.92
CA ALA A 136 -1.17 -11.69 -3.84
C ALA A 136 0.14 -12.33 -4.32
N ILE A 137 0.93 -12.93 -3.41
CA ILE A 137 2.18 -13.61 -3.75
C ILE A 137 1.90 -14.79 -4.69
N ASN A 138 0.90 -15.64 -4.38
CA ASN A 138 0.54 -16.77 -5.24
C ASN A 138 0.12 -16.31 -6.63
N GLN A 139 -0.67 -15.25 -6.74
CA GLN A 139 -1.05 -14.72 -8.04
C GLN A 139 0.13 -14.08 -8.80
N MET A 140 1.11 -13.47 -8.12
CA MET A 140 2.34 -13.03 -8.78
C MET A 140 3.15 -14.21 -9.33
N MET A 141 3.21 -15.33 -8.59
CA MET A 141 3.83 -16.56 -9.07
C MET A 141 3.11 -17.11 -10.31
N ASP A 142 1.79 -17.25 -10.22
CA ASP A 142 0.97 -17.88 -11.26
C ASP A 142 0.88 -17.03 -12.54
N ARG A 143 0.75 -15.72 -12.38
CA ARG A 143 0.49 -14.80 -13.51
C ARG A 143 1.76 -14.24 -14.16
N PHE A 144 2.80 -14.05 -13.37
CA PHE A 144 4.03 -13.38 -13.84
C PHE A 144 5.28 -14.27 -13.73
N GLY A 145 5.16 -15.46 -13.13
CA GLY A 145 6.31 -16.35 -12.91
C GLY A 145 7.25 -15.85 -11.83
N SER A 146 6.77 -15.01 -10.93
CA SER A 146 7.55 -14.47 -9.83
C SER A 146 8.06 -15.55 -8.89
N ASN A 147 9.26 -15.35 -8.34
CA ASN A 147 9.84 -16.24 -7.32
C ASN A 147 9.83 -15.51 -5.96
N PRO A 148 9.09 -16.00 -4.96
CA PRO A 148 9.05 -15.38 -3.63
C PRO A 148 10.43 -15.18 -3.00
N ALA A 149 11.39 -16.08 -3.26
CA ALA A 149 12.76 -15.95 -2.73
C ALA A 149 13.55 -14.76 -3.31
N GLU A 150 13.07 -14.16 -4.39
CA GLU A 150 13.66 -13.01 -5.08
C GLU A 150 12.83 -11.74 -4.88
N MET A 151 11.76 -11.83 -4.08
CA MET A 151 10.92 -10.68 -3.76
C MET A 151 11.45 -9.91 -2.56
N ILE A 152 11.30 -8.58 -2.61
CA ILE A 152 11.35 -7.71 -1.44
C ILE A 152 9.90 -7.40 -1.03
N VAL A 153 9.63 -7.56 0.26
CA VAL A 153 8.36 -7.17 0.88
C VAL A 153 8.61 -6.06 1.89
N GLN A 154 7.85 -4.97 1.78
CA GLN A 154 7.91 -3.85 2.72
C GLN A 154 6.54 -3.59 3.32
N LEU A 155 6.45 -3.57 4.64
CA LEU A 155 5.27 -3.19 5.40
C LEU A 155 5.32 -1.69 5.74
N SER A 156 4.22 -0.97 5.49
CA SER A 156 4.07 0.43 5.86
C SER A 156 3.85 0.61 7.36
N PRO A 157 3.93 1.85 7.90
CA PRO A 157 3.30 2.20 9.16
C PRO A 157 1.86 1.68 9.23
N CYS A 158 1.50 1.07 10.37
CA CYS A 158 0.17 0.56 10.65
C CYS A 158 -0.08 0.50 12.15
N ILE A 159 -1.29 0.24 12.60
CA ILE A 159 -1.57 0.14 14.04
C ILE A 159 -0.89 -1.09 14.64
N ARG A 160 -0.39 -0.97 15.86
CA ARG A 160 0.40 -1.99 16.55
C ARG A 160 -0.21 -2.36 17.92
N PRO A 161 0.21 -3.46 18.54
CA PRO A 161 -0.10 -3.74 19.94
C PRO A 161 0.16 -2.54 20.85
N LEU A 162 -0.59 -2.41 21.93
CA LEU A 162 -0.88 -1.28 22.80
C LEU A 162 -2.08 -0.45 22.32
N HIS A 163 -2.27 -0.27 21.03
CA HIS A 163 -3.42 0.43 20.44
C HIS A 163 -4.37 -0.50 19.69
N TYR A 164 -3.94 -1.73 19.45
CA TYR A 164 -4.73 -2.77 18.81
C TYR A 164 -4.48 -4.14 19.43
N GLU A 165 -5.54 -4.94 19.58
CA GLU A 165 -5.51 -6.21 20.32
C GLU A 165 -4.79 -7.36 19.58
N ILE A 166 -4.51 -7.21 18.29
CA ILE A 166 -3.88 -8.23 17.44
C ILE A 166 -2.70 -7.63 16.69
N ASP A 167 -1.56 -8.33 16.73
CA ASP A 167 -0.42 -8.00 15.87
C ASP A 167 -0.59 -8.64 14.48
N PHE A 168 -1.42 -8.02 13.64
CA PHE A 168 -1.60 -8.51 12.28
C PHE A 168 -0.36 -8.23 11.40
N ALA A 169 0.52 -7.29 11.76
CA ALA A 169 1.75 -7.07 11.02
C ALA A 169 2.73 -8.24 11.21
N ALA A 170 2.88 -8.76 12.43
CA ALA A 170 3.64 -9.99 12.67
C ALA A 170 3.06 -11.18 11.88
N LYS A 171 1.72 -11.27 11.78
CA LYS A 171 1.06 -12.30 10.99
C LYS A 171 1.29 -12.15 9.48
N ILE A 172 1.33 -10.93 8.95
CA ILE A 172 1.71 -10.66 7.55
C ILE A 172 3.12 -11.15 7.28
N ILE A 173 4.07 -10.85 8.18
CA ILE A 173 5.47 -11.29 8.06
C ILE A 173 5.56 -12.82 8.05
N GLU A 174 4.84 -13.49 8.95
CA GLU A 174 4.75 -14.96 8.98
C GLU A 174 4.23 -15.51 7.65
N GLN A 175 3.11 -14.99 7.14
CA GLN A 175 2.56 -15.38 5.84
C GLN A 175 3.54 -15.21 4.68
N CYS A 176 4.29 -14.11 4.65
CA CYS A 176 5.32 -13.90 3.64
C CYS A 176 6.45 -14.95 3.73
N ARG A 177 6.91 -15.27 4.95
CA ARG A 177 7.93 -16.30 5.18
C ARG A 177 7.45 -17.68 4.76
N ASP A 178 6.21 -18.03 5.07
CA ASP A 178 5.58 -19.31 4.69
C ASP A 178 5.50 -19.45 3.16
N GLN A 179 5.38 -18.35 2.43
CA GLN A 179 5.46 -18.32 0.96
C GLN A 179 6.89 -18.37 0.40
N GLY A 180 7.91 -18.36 1.25
CA GLY A 180 9.32 -18.41 0.85
C GLY A 180 9.98 -17.05 0.61
N VAL A 181 9.33 -15.94 0.97
CA VAL A 181 9.95 -14.61 0.89
C VAL A 181 11.08 -14.51 1.92
N ARG A 182 12.26 -14.11 1.45
CA ARG A 182 13.49 -14.03 2.27
C ARG A 182 13.77 -12.62 2.77
N GLU A 183 13.43 -11.62 1.99
CA GLU A 183 13.70 -10.22 2.29
C GLU A 183 12.39 -9.48 2.64
N ILE A 184 12.19 -9.27 3.95
CA ILE A 184 10.98 -8.64 4.50
C ILE A 184 11.40 -7.50 5.42
N HIS A 185 10.92 -6.31 5.10
CA HIS A 185 11.14 -5.10 5.88
C HIS A 185 9.83 -4.65 6.52
N ASP A 186 9.90 -4.24 7.77
CA ASP A 186 8.79 -3.66 8.52
C ASP A 186 9.20 -2.25 8.99
N SER A 187 8.36 -1.26 8.76
CA SER A 187 8.60 0.09 9.29
C SER A 187 8.66 0.11 10.82
N GLY A 188 7.97 -0.82 11.49
CA GLY A 188 7.86 -0.87 12.95
C GLY A 188 7.02 0.28 13.55
N VAL A 189 6.55 1.21 12.73
CA VAL A 189 5.86 2.43 13.20
C VAL A 189 4.38 2.16 13.44
N CYS A 190 3.90 2.64 14.61
CA CYS A 190 2.48 2.57 14.98
C CYS A 190 1.76 3.87 14.62
N THR A 191 0.78 3.81 13.74
CA THR A 191 0.00 4.98 13.30
C THR A 191 -0.79 5.63 14.43
N ALA A 192 -1.27 4.86 15.41
CA ALA A 192 -2.01 5.39 16.56
C ALA A 192 -1.11 6.01 17.64
N CYS A 193 0.22 5.76 17.59
CA CYS A 193 1.19 6.34 18.50
C CYS A 193 1.68 7.74 18.07
N ASP A 194 1.52 8.05 16.78
CA ASP A 194 2.07 9.27 16.18
C ASP A 194 1.02 9.94 15.27
N LEU A 195 0.08 10.63 15.89
CA LEU A 195 -1.00 11.35 15.19
C LEU A 195 -0.53 12.66 14.55
N GLU A 196 0.68 13.09 14.80
CA GLU A 196 1.27 14.24 14.11
C GLU A 196 1.61 13.87 12.65
N HIS A 197 2.13 12.65 12.44
CA HIS A 197 2.57 12.20 11.12
C HIS A 197 1.57 11.27 10.43
N TYR A 198 0.68 10.59 11.16
CA TYR A 198 -0.22 9.59 10.57
C TYR A 198 -1.69 9.79 10.94
N TYR A 199 -2.55 9.38 10.04
CA TYR A 199 -3.97 9.23 10.32
C TYR A 199 -4.23 7.88 10.99
N SER A 200 -5.07 7.86 12.03
CA SER A 200 -5.47 6.63 12.72
C SER A 200 -6.98 6.53 12.88
N TYR A 201 -7.58 5.55 12.24
CA TYR A 201 -9.01 5.29 12.34
C TYR A 201 -9.44 4.96 13.79
N ARG A 202 -8.62 4.18 14.50
CA ARG A 202 -8.86 3.77 15.89
C ARG A 202 -8.75 4.96 16.85
N ALA A 203 -7.65 5.68 16.79
CA ALA A 203 -7.39 6.81 17.71
C ALA A 203 -8.35 7.98 17.47
N GLU A 204 -8.71 8.25 16.22
CA GLU A 204 -9.60 9.36 15.83
C GLU A 204 -11.07 8.93 15.67
N LYS A 205 -11.42 7.73 16.14
CA LYS A 205 -12.80 7.22 16.21
C LYS A 205 -13.55 7.29 14.88
N GLY A 206 -12.83 6.95 13.80
CA GLY A 206 -13.37 6.89 12.45
C GLY A 206 -13.38 8.21 11.68
N ARG A 207 -13.18 9.35 12.33
CA ARG A 207 -13.14 10.68 11.71
C ARG A 207 -11.70 11.07 11.42
N THR A 208 -11.16 10.54 10.34
CA THR A 208 -9.74 10.67 10.03
C THR A 208 -9.48 10.66 8.52
N GLY A 209 -8.30 11.15 8.12
CA GLY A 209 -7.81 11.07 6.75
C GLY A 209 -7.36 9.67 6.35
N ARG A 210 -6.67 9.63 5.22
CA ARG A 210 -6.02 8.40 4.73
C ARG A 210 -4.64 8.74 4.22
N MET A 211 -3.64 7.95 4.63
CA MET A 211 -2.37 7.89 3.93
C MET A 211 -2.60 7.17 2.61
N LEU A 212 -1.88 7.60 1.57
CA LEU A 212 -1.82 6.93 0.28
C LEU A 212 -0.48 6.22 0.15
N ALA A 213 -0.52 4.91 -0.01
CA ALA A 213 0.60 4.12 -0.45
C ALA A 213 0.61 4.07 -1.98
N LEU A 214 1.76 4.29 -2.61
CA LEU A 214 1.95 4.19 -4.05
C LEU A 214 3.12 3.29 -4.39
N LEU A 215 2.95 2.51 -5.46
CA LEU A 215 4.00 1.65 -6.03
C LEU A 215 3.82 1.53 -7.54
N GLY A 216 4.90 1.62 -8.31
CA GLY A 216 4.84 1.38 -9.74
C GLY A 216 6.21 1.05 -10.33
N LEU A 217 6.23 0.25 -11.42
CA LEU A 217 7.43 -0.07 -12.18
C LEU A 217 7.84 1.11 -13.08
N LYS A 218 9.15 1.39 -13.10
CA LYS A 218 9.76 2.36 -14.05
C LYS A 218 9.82 1.80 -15.46
#